data_a7d7ff01a47568eed924864321ce71c2
#
_entry.id   a7d7ff01a47568eed924864321ce71c2
#
_cell.length_a   1.000
_cell.length_b   1.000
_cell.length_c   1.000
_cell.angle_alpha   90.00
_cell.angle_beta   90.00
_cell.angle_gamma   90.00
#
_symmetry.space_group_name_H-M   'P 1'
#
loop_
_entity.id
_entity.type
_entity.pdbx_description
1 polymer ?
#
loop_
_entity_poly.entity_id
_entity_poly.type
_entity_poly.pdbx_seq_one_letter_code
_entity_poly.pdbx_strand_id
1 'polypeptide(L)'
;MFDAGNNSDLSYDGLLHDSFVTIDTMTPCAYKRGGVCLVIDYDYAVTPFGQIIVASTSVGVCYLAFEECAHTALAALTKKFPNAQYHHASTEFQQQALVILDQDWSCLREVKLHLLASKFQIKVWEALLKIPMGAVASYGDIAQHIGQPSAARAVGAAVAKNPVAFLIPCHRVIRKNGAIGGYMWGTARKQAILGWEIGHSDDAA
;
A
#
# COMPACT_ATOMS: atom_id res chain seq x y z
N MET A 1 -14.50 3.13 -16.83
CA MET A 1 -15.52 4.13 -16.52
C MET A 1 -16.06 3.72 -15.17
N PHE A 2 -15.60 4.40 -14.10
CA PHE A 2 -16.10 4.11 -12.76
C PHE A 2 -17.49 4.73 -12.69
N ASP A 3 -18.53 3.90 -12.83
CA ASP A 3 -19.93 4.34 -12.74
C ASP A 3 -20.27 4.59 -11.29
N ALA A 4 -20.69 5.80 -10.97
CA ALA A 4 -21.25 6.16 -9.68
C ALA A 4 -22.68 5.61 -9.60
N GLY A 5 -22.80 4.31 -9.40
CA GLY A 5 -24.06 3.61 -9.23
C GLY A 5 -24.62 3.82 -7.84
N ASN A 6 -25.76 4.40 -7.84
CA ASN A 6 -26.79 4.61 -6.82
C ASN A 6 -26.74 3.73 -5.57
N ASN A 7 -26.89 4.42 -4.47
CA ASN A 7 -27.11 3.98 -3.09
C ASN A 7 -28.22 2.92 -2.98
N SER A 8 -27.86 1.66 -2.73
CA SER A 8 -28.60 0.65 -1.95
C SER A 8 -27.88 -0.70 -2.04
N ASP A 9 -27.54 -1.26 -0.89
CA ASP A 9 -26.83 -2.53 -0.65
C ASP A 9 -25.31 -2.48 -0.99
N LEU A 10 -24.57 -1.83 -0.09
CA LEU A 10 -23.13 -1.96 0.04
C LEU A 10 -22.83 -3.38 0.53
N SER A 11 -22.53 -4.29 -0.40
CA SER A 11 -21.81 -5.52 -0.04
C SER A 11 -20.46 -5.10 0.55
N TYR A 12 -20.17 -5.59 1.72
CA TYR A 12 -19.04 -5.21 2.59
C TYR A 12 -17.65 -5.34 1.93
N ASP A 13 -17.53 -6.11 0.85
CA ASP A 13 -16.25 -6.60 0.32
C ASP A 13 -15.55 -5.69 -0.70
N GLY A 14 -16.25 -4.78 -1.36
CA GLY A 14 -15.65 -3.88 -2.36
C GLY A 14 -15.01 -2.61 -1.80
N LEU A 15 -15.35 -2.21 -0.56
CA LEU A 15 -15.01 -0.91 0.04
C LEU A 15 -13.87 -0.96 1.06
N LEU A 16 -13.27 -2.13 1.31
CA LEU A 16 -12.40 -2.37 2.45
C LEU A 16 -11.16 -1.48 2.51
N HIS A 17 -10.51 -1.18 1.39
CA HIS A 17 -9.31 -0.34 1.41
C HIS A 17 -9.62 1.16 1.57
N ASP A 18 -10.71 1.64 0.97
CA ASP A 18 -11.05 3.07 0.97
C ASP A 18 -11.55 3.57 2.34
N SER A 19 -12.19 2.68 3.11
CA SER A 19 -12.82 3.05 4.38
C SER A 19 -11.91 2.90 5.61
N PHE A 20 -10.84 2.12 5.53
CA PHE A 20 -10.01 1.76 6.69
C PHE A 20 -8.56 2.23 6.64
N VAL A 21 -8.08 2.73 5.49
CA VAL A 21 -6.70 3.19 5.35
C VAL A 21 -6.66 4.71 5.27
N THR A 22 -6.03 5.35 6.25
CA THR A 22 -5.78 6.79 6.25
C THR A 22 -4.30 7.10 6.06
N ILE A 23 -3.99 8.16 5.29
CA ILE A 23 -2.62 8.55 4.99
C ILE A 23 -2.27 9.87 5.66
N ASP A 24 -1.42 9.80 6.67
CA ASP A 24 -0.75 10.96 7.25
C ASP A 24 0.61 11.18 6.60
N THR A 25 0.96 12.43 6.33
CA THR A 25 2.24 12.77 5.72
C THR A 25 3.27 13.17 6.76
N MET A 26 4.47 12.61 6.64
CA MET A 26 5.61 13.04 7.45
C MET A 26 5.96 14.50 7.19
N THR A 27 6.40 15.20 8.21
CA THR A 27 6.80 16.60 8.09
C THR A 27 7.97 16.78 7.11
N PRO A 28 8.08 17.93 6.41
CA PRO A 28 9.22 18.23 5.56
C PRO A 28 10.57 18.19 6.29
N CYS A 29 10.58 18.41 7.61
CA CYS A 29 11.78 18.32 8.44
C CYS A 29 12.26 16.87 8.57
N ALA A 30 11.34 15.92 8.83
CA ALA A 30 11.66 14.50 8.87
C ALA A 30 12.20 14.01 7.51
N TYR A 31 11.65 14.54 6.42
CA TYR A 31 12.11 14.24 5.06
C TYR A 31 13.55 14.72 4.80
N LYS A 32 13.81 16.01 4.96
CA LYS A 32 15.10 16.62 4.61
C LYS A 32 16.26 16.13 5.45
N ARG A 33 15.99 15.61 6.63
CA ARG A 33 17.00 15.14 7.59
C ARG A 33 17.08 13.61 7.70
N GLY A 34 16.54 12.87 6.72
CA GLY A 34 16.64 11.41 6.66
C GLY A 34 16.05 10.70 7.89
N GLY A 35 15.03 11.27 8.52
CA GLY A 35 14.35 10.65 9.67
C GLY A 35 14.99 10.94 11.03
N VAL A 36 15.84 11.94 11.17
CA VAL A 36 16.60 12.26 12.41
C VAL A 36 15.78 12.29 13.71
N CYS A 37 14.49 12.60 13.64
CA CYS A 37 13.60 12.66 14.79
C CYS A 37 12.61 11.48 14.84
N LEU A 38 12.78 10.46 13.98
CA LEU A 38 11.89 9.33 13.96
C LEU A 38 12.44 8.19 14.81
N VAL A 39 11.57 7.66 15.65
CA VAL A 39 11.71 6.34 16.24
C VAL A 39 10.85 5.42 15.41
N ILE A 40 11.43 4.36 14.87
CA ILE A 40 10.78 3.38 14.00
C ILE A 40 10.88 2.02 14.67
N ASP A 41 9.73 1.51 15.06
CA ASP A 41 9.58 0.14 15.51
C ASP A 41 9.34 -0.74 14.29
N TYR A 42 10.00 -1.89 14.19
CA TYR A 42 9.87 -2.82 13.07
C TYR A 42 9.77 -4.26 13.55
N ASP A 43 9.07 -5.06 12.76
CA ASP A 43 8.93 -6.49 12.99
C ASP A 43 8.85 -7.25 11.65
N TYR A 44 8.97 -8.55 11.72
CA TYR A 44 8.87 -9.44 10.56
C TYR A 44 7.64 -10.32 10.71
N ALA A 45 6.98 -10.60 9.58
CA ALA A 45 5.85 -11.50 9.53
C ALA A 45 5.90 -12.38 8.29
N VAL A 46 5.25 -13.54 8.38
CA VAL A 46 5.03 -14.44 7.24
C VAL A 46 3.60 -14.23 6.77
N THR A 47 3.42 -14.03 5.47
CA THR A 47 2.12 -13.86 4.84
C THR A 47 1.93 -14.91 3.77
N PRO A 48 0.70 -15.12 3.25
CA PRO A 48 0.46 -16.02 2.12
C PRO A 48 1.28 -15.65 0.86
N PHE A 49 1.72 -14.39 0.77
CA PHE A 49 2.48 -13.87 -0.37
C PHE A 49 3.99 -13.80 -0.13
N GLY A 50 4.47 -14.28 1.01
CA GLY A 50 5.88 -14.31 1.39
C GLY A 50 6.18 -13.56 2.68
N GLN A 51 7.47 -13.55 3.04
CA GLN A 51 7.93 -12.83 4.23
C GLN A 51 7.90 -11.32 3.99
N ILE A 52 7.58 -10.57 5.04
CA ILE A 52 7.56 -9.11 5.03
C ILE A 52 8.32 -8.55 6.21
N ILE A 53 8.79 -7.33 6.05
CA ILE A 53 9.10 -6.41 7.14
C ILE A 53 8.00 -5.38 7.21
N VAL A 54 7.48 -5.11 8.40
CA VAL A 54 6.53 -4.04 8.68
C VAL A 54 7.15 -3.09 9.68
N ALA A 55 7.03 -1.78 9.44
CA ALA A 55 7.58 -0.77 10.34
C ALA A 55 6.61 0.38 10.54
N SER A 56 6.59 0.90 11.76
CA SER A 56 5.71 1.99 12.17
C SER A 56 6.47 3.06 12.97
N THR A 57 5.95 4.26 12.94
CA THR A 57 6.26 5.34 13.87
C THR A 57 5.18 5.40 14.95
N SER A 58 5.26 6.35 15.87
CA SER A 58 4.20 6.64 16.84
C SER A 58 2.89 7.16 16.21
N VAL A 59 2.86 7.41 14.90
CA VAL A 59 1.69 7.94 14.16
C VAL A 59 1.00 6.86 13.33
N GLY A 60 1.77 5.93 12.75
CA GLY A 60 1.23 4.88 11.89
C GLY A 60 2.30 4.10 11.16
N VAL A 61 1.89 3.15 10.33
CA VAL A 61 2.77 2.33 9.48
C VAL A 61 3.48 3.20 8.46
N CYS A 62 4.81 3.12 8.41
CA CYS A 62 5.63 3.93 7.50
C CYS A 62 6.35 3.11 6.43
N TYR A 63 6.43 1.80 6.60
CA TYR A 63 7.05 0.88 5.66
C TYR A 63 6.45 -0.51 5.78
N LEU A 64 6.18 -1.15 4.65
CA LEU A 64 5.81 -2.55 4.55
C LEU A 64 6.34 -3.07 3.22
N ALA A 65 7.22 -4.05 3.26
CA ALA A 65 7.86 -4.59 2.07
C ALA A 65 7.99 -6.11 2.14
N PHE A 66 7.80 -6.76 0.99
CA PHE A 66 8.12 -8.17 0.85
C PHE A 66 9.63 -8.32 0.66
N GLU A 67 10.24 -9.18 1.45
CA GLU A 67 11.67 -9.47 1.40
C GLU A 67 11.92 -10.94 1.79
N GLU A 68 12.87 -11.56 1.13
CA GLU A 68 13.18 -12.97 1.37
C GLU A 68 14.15 -13.16 2.55
N CYS A 69 14.86 -12.11 2.93
CA CYS A 69 15.89 -12.14 3.97
C CYS A 69 15.73 -10.95 4.93
N ALA A 70 15.69 -11.20 6.23
CA ALA A 70 15.58 -10.19 7.27
C ALA A 70 16.69 -9.13 7.21
N HIS A 71 17.93 -9.54 6.88
CA HIS A 71 19.05 -8.60 6.78
C HIS A 71 18.87 -7.61 5.62
N THR A 72 18.43 -8.06 4.44
CA THR A 72 18.17 -7.18 3.29
C THR A 72 16.97 -6.29 3.54
N ALA A 73 15.94 -6.81 4.23
CA ALA A 73 14.75 -6.08 4.62
C ALA A 73 15.09 -4.87 5.52
N LEU A 74 15.84 -5.10 6.59
CA LEU A 74 16.28 -4.04 7.49
C LEU A 74 17.21 -3.05 6.79
N ALA A 75 18.11 -3.52 5.93
CA ALA A 75 18.98 -2.65 5.15
C ALA A 75 18.20 -1.74 4.19
N ALA A 76 17.13 -2.23 3.58
CA ALA A 76 16.24 -1.42 2.73
C ALA A 76 15.49 -0.35 3.54
N LEU A 77 14.98 -0.71 4.72
CA LEU A 77 14.33 0.22 5.64
C LEU A 77 15.30 1.31 6.12
N THR A 78 16.50 0.94 6.58
CA THR A 78 17.51 1.89 7.07
C THR A 78 18.04 2.80 5.96
N LYS A 79 18.14 2.31 4.73
CA LYS A 79 18.47 3.14 3.56
C LYS A 79 17.41 4.22 3.31
N LYS A 80 16.15 3.93 3.61
CA LYS A 80 15.04 4.89 3.43
C LYS A 80 15.03 5.98 4.51
N PHE A 81 15.37 5.64 5.74
CA PHE A 81 15.42 6.56 6.88
C PHE A 81 16.79 6.48 7.60
N PRO A 82 17.87 6.94 6.96
CA PRO A 82 19.24 6.67 7.43
C PRO A 82 19.59 7.25 8.81
N ASN A 83 18.82 8.21 9.30
CA ASN A 83 19.06 8.90 10.56
C ASN A 83 17.96 8.64 11.61
N ALA A 84 17.08 7.65 11.37
CA ALA A 84 16.07 7.23 12.35
C ALA A 84 16.69 6.31 13.41
N GLN A 85 16.05 6.23 14.57
CA GLN A 85 16.31 5.20 15.57
C GLN A 85 15.41 4.00 15.30
N TYR A 86 15.96 2.78 15.44
CA TYR A 86 15.26 1.55 15.12
C TYR A 86 15.16 0.64 16.35
N HIS A 87 13.97 0.14 16.62
CA HIS A 87 13.73 -0.88 17.63
C HIS A 87 13.03 -2.08 16.99
N HIS A 88 13.48 -3.27 17.30
CA HIS A 88 12.78 -4.50 16.92
C HIS A 88 11.67 -4.74 17.93
N ALA A 89 10.46 -4.32 17.59
CA ALA A 89 9.27 -4.41 18.43
C ALA A 89 8.01 -4.42 17.58
N SER A 90 7.05 -5.24 17.97
CA SER A 90 5.71 -5.24 17.39
C SER A 90 4.87 -4.15 18.02
N THR A 91 4.10 -3.43 17.21
CA THR A 91 3.21 -2.37 17.64
C THR A 91 1.77 -2.64 17.20
N GLU A 92 0.80 -1.96 17.82
CA GLU A 92 -0.60 -2.07 17.44
C GLU A 92 -0.83 -1.69 15.96
N PHE A 93 -0.14 -0.64 15.46
CA PHE A 93 -0.23 -0.26 14.05
C PHE A 93 0.22 -1.36 13.10
N GLN A 94 1.29 -2.07 13.44
CA GLN A 94 1.80 -3.19 12.65
C GLN A 94 0.82 -4.36 12.68
N GLN A 95 0.29 -4.70 13.86
CA GLN A 95 -0.69 -5.77 14.03
C GLN A 95 -1.97 -5.51 13.22
N GLN A 96 -2.50 -4.27 13.25
CA GLN A 96 -3.65 -3.87 12.45
C GLN A 96 -3.38 -3.99 10.94
N ALA A 97 -2.18 -3.62 10.48
CA ALA A 97 -1.80 -3.79 9.08
C ALA A 97 -1.71 -5.27 8.66
N LEU A 98 -1.28 -6.15 9.55
CA LEU A 98 -1.15 -7.58 9.29
C LEU A 98 -2.52 -8.28 9.21
N VAL A 99 -3.51 -7.85 9.99
CA VAL A 99 -4.89 -8.37 9.91
C VAL A 99 -5.45 -8.31 8.48
N ILE A 100 -5.14 -7.25 7.73
CA ILE A 100 -5.55 -7.11 6.32
C ILE A 100 -4.94 -8.22 5.45
N LEU A 101 -3.72 -8.67 5.78
CA LEU A 101 -3.00 -9.71 5.04
C LEU A 101 -3.41 -11.14 5.47
N ASP A 102 -3.91 -11.30 6.69
CA ASP A 102 -4.30 -12.58 7.28
C ASP A 102 -5.76 -12.97 7.01
N GLN A 103 -6.51 -12.12 6.27
CA GLN A 103 -7.90 -12.39 5.83
C GLN A 103 -8.95 -12.44 6.97
N ASP A 104 -8.60 -12.10 8.18
CA ASP A 104 -9.57 -11.96 9.27
C ASP A 104 -10.13 -10.54 9.31
N TRP A 105 -11.04 -10.27 8.41
CA TRP A 105 -11.64 -8.95 8.24
C TRP A 105 -12.73 -8.61 9.26
N SER A 106 -13.09 -9.58 10.09
CA SER A 106 -14.07 -9.39 11.17
C SER A 106 -13.60 -8.40 12.25
N CYS A 107 -12.28 -8.20 12.36
CA CYS A 107 -11.64 -7.32 13.33
C CYS A 107 -10.96 -6.09 12.71
N LEU A 108 -11.27 -5.73 11.45
CA LEU A 108 -10.67 -4.59 10.77
C LEU A 108 -10.92 -3.28 11.54
N ARG A 109 -9.82 -2.64 11.90
CA ARG A 109 -9.77 -1.28 12.42
C ARG A 109 -9.10 -0.36 11.41
N GLU A 110 -9.20 0.94 11.65
CA GLU A 110 -8.51 1.95 10.85
C GLU A 110 -6.99 1.69 10.84
N VAL A 111 -6.41 1.50 9.65
CA VAL A 111 -4.96 1.39 9.46
C VAL A 111 -4.41 2.76 9.12
N LYS A 112 -3.65 3.33 10.03
CA LYS A 112 -2.98 4.61 9.84
C LYS A 112 -1.63 4.43 9.17
N LEU A 113 -1.43 5.14 8.07
CA LEU A 113 -0.16 5.20 7.36
C LEU A 113 0.52 6.54 7.63
N HIS A 114 1.80 6.52 8.00
CA HIS A 114 2.62 7.72 8.19
C HIS A 114 3.72 7.76 7.12
N LEU A 115 3.47 8.45 6.01
CA LEU A 115 4.24 8.31 4.80
C LEU A 115 5.04 9.56 4.42
N LEU A 116 6.23 9.29 3.91
CA LEU A 116 7.09 10.28 3.30
C LEU A 116 6.74 10.40 1.82
N ALA A 117 6.04 11.47 1.43
CA ALA A 117 5.52 11.61 0.08
C ALA A 117 5.38 13.07 -0.37
N SER A 118 5.42 13.29 -1.68
CA SER A 118 5.01 14.54 -2.30
C SER A 118 3.47 14.61 -2.40
N LYS A 119 2.92 15.82 -2.54
CA LYS A 119 1.48 16.03 -2.76
C LYS A 119 0.94 15.24 -3.95
N PHE A 120 1.74 15.07 -5.01
CA PHE A 120 1.36 14.28 -6.18
C PHE A 120 1.30 12.79 -5.87
N GLN A 121 2.28 12.25 -5.12
CA GLN A 121 2.25 10.85 -4.71
C GLN A 121 1.05 10.53 -3.82
N ILE A 122 0.71 11.40 -2.87
CA ILE A 122 -0.49 11.23 -2.03
C ILE A 122 -1.73 11.15 -2.89
N LYS A 123 -1.96 12.10 -3.82
CA LYS A 123 -3.12 12.04 -4.73
C LYS A 123 -3.20 10.74 -5.53
N VAL A 124 -2.04 10.24 -6.00
CA VAL A 124 -1.99 8.96 -6.72
C VAL A 124 -2.34 7.81 -5.77
N TRP A 125 -1.76 7.75 -4.58
CA TRP A 125 -1.99 6.66 -3.63
C TRP A 125 -3.42 6.65 -3.09
N GLU A 126 -4.02 7.81 -2.81
CA GLU A 126 -5.45 7.93 -2.48
C GLU A 126 -6.35 7.41 -3.62
N ALA A 127 -5.96 7.68 -4.88
CA ALA A 127 -6.68 7.11 -6.03
C ALA A 127 -6.50 5.59 -6.14
N LEU A 128 -5.35 5.03 -5.74
CA LEU A 128 -5.16 3.57 -5.70
C LEU A 128 -6.06 2.91 -4.66
N LEU A 129 -6.21 3.52 -3.49
CA LEU A 129 -7.08 2.99 -2.43
C LEU A 129 -8.53 2.79 -2.92
N LYS A 130 -8.99 3.63 -3.87
CA LYS A 130 -10.33 3.55 -4.45
C LYS A 130 -10.53 2.44 -5.49
N ILE A 131 -9.50 1.68 -5.85
CA ILE A 131 -9.64 0.52 -6.74
C ILE A 131 -10.14 -0.64 -5.89
N PRO A 132 -11.35 -1.18 -6.14
CA PRO A 132 -11.89 -2.28 -5.36
C PRO A 132 -11.00 -3.53 -5.44
N MET A 133 -11.12 -4.41 -4.45
CA MET A 133 -10.52 -5.74 -4.48
C MET A 133 -11.02 -6.52 -5.71
N GLY A 134 -10.13 -7.26 -6.37
CA GLY A 134 -10.45 -7.98 -7.61
C GLY A 134 -10.54 -7.10 -8.87
N ALA A 135 -10.60 -5.77 -8.73
CA ALA A 135 -10.58 -4.85 -9.87
C ALA A 135 -9.17 -4.36 -10.21
N VAL A 136 -9.00 -3.91 -11.43
CA VAL A 136 -7.74 -3.32 -11.91
C VAL A 136 -7.99 -2.00 -12.63
N ALA A 137 -6.99 -1.11 -12.59
CA ALA A 137 -7.02 0.15 -13.33
C ALA A 137 -5.72 0.34 -14.12
N SER A 138 -5.77 1.06 -15.24
CA SER A 138 -4.55 1.44 -15.93
C SER A 138 -3.92 2.70 -15.35
N TYR A 139 -2.62 2.92 -15.60
CA TYR A 139 -1.96 4.19 -15.24
C TYR A 139 -2.67 5.41 -15.84
N GLY A 140 -3.31 5.26 -17.01
CA GLY A 140 -4.10 6.31 -17.66
C GLY A 140 -5.39 6.61 -16.91
N ASP A 141 -6.09 5.58 -16.42
CA ASP A 141 -7.33 5.73 -15.66
C ASP A 141 -7.06 6.47 -14.34
N ILE A 142 -5.97 6.11 -13.65
CA ILE A 142 -5.54 6.82 -12.45
C ILE A 142 -5.19 8.28 -12.77
N ALA A 143 -4.46 8.54 -13.87
CA ALA A 143 -4.11 9.91 -14.31
C ALA A 143 -5.38 10.74 -14.61
N GLN A 144 -6.38 10.14 -15.24
CA GLN A 144 -7.67 10.76 -15.49
C GLN A 144 -8.44 11.03 -14.19
N HIS A 145 -8.48 10.05 -13.28
CA HIS A 145 -9.16 10.18 -11.99
C HIS A 145 -8.61 11.32 -11.13
N ILE A 146 -7.28 11.52 -11.10
CA ILE A 146 -6.66 12.63 -10.36
C ILE A 146 -6.71 13.98 -11.09
N GLY A 147 -7.42 14.07 -12.24
CA GLY A 147 -7.57 15.30 -13.04
C GLY A 147 -6.32 15.68 -13.85
N GLN A 148 -5.41 14.73 -14.13
CA GLN A 148 -4.17 14.95 -14.88
C GLN A 148 -3.96 13.90 -15.98
N PRO A 149 -4.82 13.85 -17.03
CA PRO A 149 -4.85 12.76 -18.00
C PRO A 149 -3.55 12.53 -18.78
N SER A 150 -2.71 13.56 -18.91
CA SER A 150 -1.39 13.46 -19.55
C SER A 150 -0.29 12.91 -18.63
N ALA A 151 -0.57 12.72 -17.32
CA ALA A 151 0.44 12.39 -16.32
C ALA A 151 0.68 10.87 -16.12
N ALA A 152 0.25 9.98 -17.04
CA ALA A 152 0.34 8.52 -16.87
C ALA A 152 1.77 8.02 -16.53
N ARG A 153 2.84 8.63 -17.09
CA ARG A 153 4.22 8.31 -16.71
C ARG A 153 4.56 8.72 -15.29
N ALA A 154 4.12 9.90 -14.87
CA ALA A 154 4.34 10.39 -13.51
C ALA A 154 3.56 9.55 -12.48
N VAL A 155 2.35 9.12 -12.83
CA VAL A 155 1.55 8.14 -12.07
C VAL A 155 2.33 6.85 -11.92
N GLY A 156 2.88 6.29 -13.01
CA GLY A 156 3.70 5.08 -12.93
C GLY A 156 4.91 5.22 -12.00
N ALA A 157 5.59 6.37 -12.03
CA ALA A 157 6.69 6.67 -11.12
C ALA A 157 6.24 6.80 -9.65
N ALA A 158 5.04 7.35 -9.39
CA ALA A 158 4.46 7.44 -8.05
C ALA A 158 4.02 6.07 -7.52
N VAL A 159 3.39 5.26 -8.37
CA VAL A 159 3.01 3.86 -8.07
C VAL A 159 4.23 3.03 -7.69
N ALA A 160 5.33 3.15 -8.45
CA ALA A 160 6.59 2.44 -8.18
C ALA A 160 7.30 2.89 -6.89
N LYS A 161 6.93 4.04 -6.32
CA LYS A 161 7.50 4.56 -5.05
C LYS A 161 6.65 4.24 -3.82
N ASN A 162 5.61 3.43 -3.97
CA ASN A 162 4.79 2.99 -2.85
C ASN A 162 5.65 2.31 -1.77
N PRO A 163 5.68 2.82 -0.53
CA PRO A 163 6.52 2.24 0.52
C PRO A 163 5.82 1.15 1.34
N VAL A 164 4.52 0.94 1.12
CA VAL A 164 3.70 0.01 1.92
C VAL A 164 2.98 -0.95 0.98
N ALA A 165 3.64 -2.08 0.72
CA ALA A 165 3.10 -3.14 -0.11
C ALA A 165 1.71 -3.55 0.37
N PHE A 166 0.84 -3.92 -0.55
CA PHE A 166 -0.50 -4.41 -0.28
C PHE A 166 -1.45 -3.35 0.32
N LEU A 167 -1.06 -2.65 1.40
CA LEU A 167 -1.89 -1.63 2.07
C LEU A 167 -2.30 -0.49 1.11
N ILE A 168 -1.38 -0.05 0.24
CA ILE A 168 -1.72 0.76 -0.94
C ILE A 168 -1.66 -0.18 -2.14
N PRO A 169 -2.80 -0.47 -2.81
CA PRO A 169 -2.92 -1.57 -3.76
C PRO A 169 -2.31 -1.26 -5.12
N CYS A 170 -0.99 -0.96 -5.15
CA CYS A 170 -0.26 -0.72 -6.39
C CYS A 170 -0.17 -1.96 -7.31
N HIS A 171 -0.45 -3.15 -6.79
CA HIS A 171 -0.59 -4.38 -7.56
C HIS A 171 -1.83 -4.36 -8.46
N ARG A 172 -2.89 -3.59 -8.15
CA ARG A 172 -4.10 -3.43 -8.98
C ARG A 172 -3.89 -2.52 -10.20
N VAL A 173 -2.70 -1.90 -10.36
CA VAL A 173 -2.41 -1.04 -11.51
C VAL A 173 -1.70 -1.82 -12.60
N ILE A 174 -2.30 -1.84 -13.81
CA ILE A 174 -1.81 -2.57 -14.97
C ILE A 174 -1.55 -1.63 -16.17
N ARG A 175 -1.00 -2.15 -17.25
CA ARG A 175 -0.85 -1.40 -18.51
C ARG A 175 -2.19 -1.32 -19.24
N LYS A 176 -2.39 -0.28 -20.06
CA LYS A 176 -3.60 -0.07 -20.87
C LYS A 176 -3.91 -1.26 -21.83
N ASN A 177 -2.89 -2.01 -22.26
CA ASN A 177 -3.06 -3.20 -23.11
C ASN A 177 -3.34 -4.47 -22.31
N GLY A 178 -3.66 -4.39 -21.02
CA GLY A 178 -3.92 -5.54 -20.15
C GLY A 178 -2.68 -6.24 -19.60
N ALA A 179 -1.48 -5.88 -20.03
CA ALA A 179 -0.26 -6.48 -19.47
C ALA A 179 -0.06 -6.03 -18.01
N ILE A 180 0.32 -6.98 -17.14
CA ILE A 180 0.43 -6.77 -15.69
C ILE A 180 1.41 -5.66 -15.31
N GLY A 181 2.48 -5.46 -16.10
CA GLY A 181 3.48 -4.45 -15.81
C GLY A 181 4.42 -4.84 -14.65
N GLY A 182 5.32 -3.94 -14.32
CA GLY A 182 6.27 -4.15 -13.23
C GLY A 182 5.63 -4.06 -11.84
N TYR A 183 6.29 -4.66 -10.87
CA TYR A 183 5.96 -4.57 -9.44
C TYR A 183 7.26 -4.54 -8.64
N MET A 184 7.36 -3.67 -7.63
CA MET A 184 8.60 -3.50 -6.87
C MET A 184 9.07 -4.81 -6.23
N TRP A 185 8.13 -5.63 -5.79
CA TRP A 185 8.39 -6.90 -5.09
C TRP A 185 8.21 -8.13 -5.97
N GLY A 186 8.36 -7.98 -7.30
CA GLY A 186 8.33 -9.06 -8.27
C GLY A 186 6.97 -9.30 -8.95
N THR A 187 7.00 -9.53 -10.26
CA THR A 187 5.79 -9.70 -11.07
C THR A 187 5.01 -10.96 -10.69
N ALA A 188 5.69 -12.04 -10.31
CA ALA A 188 5.04 -13.27 -9.86
C ALA A 188 4.18 -13.03 -8.60
N ARG A 189 4.70 -12.26 -7.64
CA ARG A 189 3.95 -11.89 -6.42
C ARG A 189 2.74 -11.01 -6.76
N LYS A 190 2.89 -10.07 -7.68
CA LYS A 190 1.76 -9.27 -8.17
C LYS A 190 0.66 -10.15 -8.77
N GLN A 191 1.03 -11.13 -9.57
CA GLN A 191 0.09 -12.09 -10.17
C GLN A 191 -0.61 -12.94 -9.09
N ALA A 192 0.14 -13.41 -8.09
CA ALA A 192 -0.42 -14.18 -6.98
C ALA A 192 -1.44 -13.37 -6.19
N ILE A 193 -1.12 -12.11 -5.84
CA ILE A 193 -2.04 -11.22 -5.12
C ILE A 193 -3.30 -10.96 -5.95
N LEU A 194 -3.16 -10.59 -7.23
CA LEU A 194 -4.32 -10.33 -8.10
C LEU A 194 -5.19 -11.57 -8.27
N GLY A 195 -4.59 -12.75 -8.50
CA GLY A 195 -5.34 -14.00 -8.61
C GLY A 195 -6.08 -14.37 -7.34
N TRP A 196 -5.44 -14.11 -6.19
CA TRP A 196 -6.06 -14.31 -4.90
C TRP A 196 -7.25 -13.35 -4.68
N GLU A 197 -7.09 -12.05 -4.98
CA GLU A 197 -8.16 -11.06 -4.85
C GLU A 197 -9.37 -11.39 -5.74
N ILE A 198 -9.14 -11.83 -6.98
CA ILE A 198 -10.21 -12.22 -7.91
C ILE A 198 -10.96 -13.43 -7.36
N GLY A 199 -10.24 -14.45 -6.87
CA GLY A 199 -10.89 -15.64 -6.33
C GLY A 199 -11.73 -15.39 -5.08
N HIS A 200 -11.45 -14.33 -4.31
CA HIS A 200 -12.22 -13.96 -3.11
C HIS A 200 -13.27 -12.88 -3.36
N SER A 201 -13.24 -12.22 -4.51
CA SER A 201 -14.28 -11.27 -4.90
C SER A 201 -15.55 -11.98 -5.42
N ASP A 202 -15.42 -13.21 -5.91
CA ASP A 202 -16.55 -14.00 -6.45
C ASP A 202 -17.38 -14.71 -5.35
N ASP A 203 -16.83 -14.92 -4.15
CA ASP A 203 -17.54 -15.53 -3.02
C ASP A 203 -18.53 -14.54 -2.34
N ALA A 204 -18.60 -13.30 -2.79
CA ALA A 204 -19.42 -12.23 -2.24
C ALA A 204 -20.64 -11.84 -3.12
N ALA A 205 -20.97 -12.65 -4.13
CA ALA A 205 -22.08 -12.39 -5.05
C ALA A 205 -23.35 -13.23 -4.77
#